data_9e50053b782afbd4b5570e84d33c1591
#
_entry.id   9e50053b782afbd4b5570e84d33c1591
#
_cell.length_a   1.000
_cell.length_b   1.000
_cell.length_c   1.000
_cell.angle_alpha   90.00
_cell.angle_beta   90.00
_cell.angle_gamma   90.00
#
_symmetry.space_group_name_H-M   'P 1'
#
loop_
_entity.id
_entity.type
_entity.pdbx_description
1 polymer ?
#
loop_
_entity_poly.entity_id
_entity_poly.type
_entity_poly.pdbx_seq_one_letter_code
_entity_poly.pdbx_strand_id
1 'polypeptide(L)'
;MSNDQGILRSSPRFAEVCERVITELGGTGFDGPVMLSGMIGSTLGWQEVPYLGLDQPLMELASHLVPVLDAPRGRPCWIVPGYAGFPSSAEPAQGIDVMRGEEVQLLGACLLETTHAGCWYVLPGTHSKWVYVQDGVIRRFTTFMTGELFATLSQHGTLASLMADDAGTSPQAFADGVNAAAQRGLSSALFGCRARVVTGTMPARDARDYLSGLLIGAEWHEALALSHPRPSRITILGAPALAQRYRDVGAQLRIEVACLDPDVAYAAALAELAATCPTASQG
;
A
#
# COMPACT_ATOMS: atom_id res chain seq x y z
N MET A 1 -5.24 -17.63 1.54
CA MET A 1 -3.92 -18.30 1.50
C MET A 1 -2.94 -17.40 0.79
N SER A 2 -1.78 -17.15 1.39
CA SER A 2 -0.69 -16.39 0.78
C SER A 2 0.40 -17.38 0.32
N ASN A 3 0.98 -17.15 -0.85
CA ASN A 3 2.16 -17.89 -1.31
C ASN A 3 3.28 -16.92 -1.71
N ASP A 4 4.49 -17.42 -1.86
CA ASP A 4 5.69 -16.65 -2.19
C ASP A 4 5.93 -16.49 -3.71
N GLN A 5 4.89 -16.74 -4.54
CA GLN A 5 4.95 -16.65 -6.00
C GLN A 5 4.79 -15.19 -6.48
N GLY A 6 5.71 -14.33 -6.05
CA GLY A 6 5.74 -12.93 -6.50
C GLY A 6 6.18 -12.81 -7.97
N ILE A 7 5.91 -11.66 -8.58
CA ILE A 7 6.13 -11.37 -10.00
C ILE A 7 7.55 -11.69 -10.49
N LEU A 8 8.56 -11.38 -9.69
CA LEU A 8 9.97 -11.65 -10.05
C LEU A 8 10.32 -13.13 -10.10
N ARG A 9 9.54 -13.99 -9.42
CA ARG A 9 9.71 -15.44 -9.43
C ARG A 9 8.85 -16.15 -10.49
N SER A 10 7.79 -15.48 -10.95
CA SER A 10 6.81 -16.04 -11.89
C SER A 10 7.16 -15.79 -13.36
N SER A 11 7.95 -14.76 -13.66
CA SER A 11 8.36 -14.43 -15.04
C SER A 11 9.35 -15.48 -15.59
N PRO A 12 9.20 -15.98 -16.83
CA PRO A 12 8.17 -15.68 -17.84
C PRO A 12 6.96 -16.66 -17.84
N ARG A 13 6.70 -17.40 -16.79
CA ARG A 13 5.71 -18.51 -16.75
C ARG A 13 4.42 -18.11 -16.02
N PHE A 14 3.91 -16.92 -16.28
CA PHE A 14 2.74 -16.42 -15.56
C PHE A 14 1.48 -17.29 -15.73
N ALA A 15 1.20 -17.74 -16.95
CA ALA A 15 0.06 -18.62 -17.22
C ALA A 15 0.13 -19.94 -16.44
N GLU A 16 1.31 -20.58 -16.41
CA GLU A 16 1.52 -21.84 -15.68
C GLU A 16 1.38 -21.63 -14.16
N VAL A 17 1.91 -20.52 -13.64
CA VAL A 17 1.80 -20.18 -12.22
C VAL A 17 0.34 -19.90 -11.86
N CYS A 18 -0.38 -19.15 -12.70
CA CYS A 18 -1.80 -18.87 -12.53
C CYS A 18 -2.62 -20.17 -12.47
N GLU A 19 -2.45 -21.07 -13.42
CA GLU A 19 -3.13 -22.37 -13.48
C GLU A 19 -2.85 -23.22 -12.22
N ARG A 20 -1.60 -23.28 -11.79
CA ARG A 20 -1.24 -23.99 -10.56
C ARG A 20 -1.91 -23.38 -9.33
N VAL A 21 -1.86 -22.06 -9.16
CA VAL A 21 -2.49 -21.39 -8.01
C VAL A 21 -4.01 -21.59 -8.01
N ILE A 22 -4.66 -21.53 -9.17
CA ILE A 22 -6.11 -21.81 -9.28
C ILE A 22 -6.40 -23.25 -8.84
N THR A 23 -5.59 -24.21 -9.30
CA THR A 23 -5.77 -25.62 -8.95
C THR A 23 -5.57 -25.85 -7.44
N GLU A 24 -4.58 -25.21 -6.84
CA GLU A 24 -4.30 -25.30 -5.40
C GLU A 24 -5.43 -24.67 -4.54
N LEU A 25 -6.03 -23.57 -4.99
CA LEU A 25 -7.04 -22.83 -4.25
C LEU A 25 -8.47 -23.32 -4.49
N GLY A 26 -8.83 -23.56 -5.74
CA GLY A 26 -10.22 -23.84 -6.16
C GLY A 26 -10.51 -25.26 -6.60
N GLY A 27 -9.47 -26.09 -6.72
CA GLY A 27 -9.60 -27.41 -7.30
C GLY A 27 -9.76 -27.39 -8.82
N THR A 28 -9.82 -28.59 -9.42
CA THR A 28 -9.91 -28.78 -10.87
C THR A 28 -11.26 -28.36 -11.49
N GLY A 29 -12.25 -28.06 -10.67
CA GLY A 29 -13.63 -27.72 -11.11
C GLY A 29 -13.98 -26.24 -11.11
N PHE A 30 -13.06 -25.34 -10.72
CA PHE A 30 -13.33 -23.91 -10.76
C PHE A 30 -13.30 -23.40 -12.21
N ASP A 31 -14.40 -22.79 -12.65
CA ASP A 31 -14.61 -22.24 -14.00
C ASP A 31 -14.93 -20.74 -14.01
N GLY A 32 -14.93 -20.11 -12.84
CA GLY A 32 -15.20 -18.67 -12.69
C GLY A 32 -14.08 -17.77 -13.22
N PRO A 33 -14.35 -16.45 -13.33
CA PRO A 33 -13.37 -15.47 -13.76
C PRO A 33 -12.23 -15.34 -12.76
N VAL A 34 -11.03 -15.05 -13.28
CA VAL A 34 -9.83 -14.79 -12.49
C VAL A 34 -9.52 -13.30 -12.53
N MET A 35 -9.50 -12.65 -11.36
CA MET A 35 -9.12 -11.25 -11.22
C MET A 35 -7.67 -11.17 -10.75
N LEU A 36 -6.87 -10.41 -11.48
CA LEU A 36 -5.47 -10.17 -11.21
C LEU A 36 -5.26 -8.69 -10.92
N SER A 37 -4.51 -8.36 -9.88
CA SER A 37 -4.18 -6.97 -9.55
C SER A 37 -2.72 -6.80 -9.12
N GLY A 38 -2.26 -5.57 -9.00
CA GLY A 38 -0.90 -5.24 -8.62
C GLY A 38 0.10 -5.38 -9.74
N MET A 39 1.33 -5.71 -9.41
CA MET A 39 2.48 -5.70 -10.34
C MET A 39 2.33 -6.60 -11.57
N ILE A 40 1.36 -7.51 -11.58
CA ILE A 40 1.06 -8.37 -12.73
C ILE A 40 0.69 -7.57 -13.99
N GLY A 41 0.13 -6.36 -13.80
CA GLY A 41 -0.21 -5.41 -14.88
C GLY A 41 0.89 -4.37 -15.17
N SER A 42 2.09 -4.51 -14.64
CA SER A 42 3.21 -3.60 -14.90
C SER A 42 4.04 -4.06 -16.11
N THR A 43 5.01 -3.23 -16.52
CA THR A 43 6.01 -3.56 -17.56
C THR A 43 6.84 -4.81 -17.23
N LEU A 44 6.94 -5.17 -15.95
CA LEU A 44 7.60 -6.39 -15.47
C LEU A 44 6.60 -7.55 -15.27
N GLY A 45 5.31 -7.30 -15.51
CA GLY A 45 4.23 -8.24 -15.26
C GLY A 45 3.93 -9.16 -16.43
N TRP A 46 2.78 -9.82 -16.32
CA TRP A 46 2.30 -10.72 -17.37
C TRP A 46 1.91 -9.96 -18.64
N GLN A 47 1.15 -8.87 -18.46
CA GLN A 47 0.70 -8.02 -19.55
C GLN A 47 0.63 -6.58 -19.03
N GLU A 48 1.28 -5.68 -19.73
CA GLU A 48 1.24 -4.27 -19.35
C GLU A 48 -0.18 -3.70 -19.56
N VAL A 49 -0.68 -3.05 -18.51
CA VAL A 49 -1.98 -2.40 -18.49
C VAL A 49 -1.78 -0.92 -18.20
N PRO A 50 -2.29 0.00 -19.04
CA PRO A 50 -2.22 1.43 -18.77
C PRO A 50 -2.83 1.81 -17.43
N TYR A 51 -2.32 2.90 -16.83
CA TYR A 51 -2.91 3.49 -15.65
C TYR A 51 -4.14 4.32 -16.02
N LEU A 52 -5.14 4.32 -15.13
CA LEU A 52 -6.28 5.23 -15.18
C LEU A 52 -5.90 6.60 -14.62
N GLY A 53 -6.55 7.65 -15.11
CA GLY A 53 -6.49 8.98 -14.51
C GLY A 53 -7.33 9.05 -13.22
N LEU A 54 -7.05 10.03 -12.37
CA LEU A 54 -7.77 10.20 -11.09
C LEU A 54 -9.24 10.66 -11.28
N ASP A 55 -9.61 11.07 -12.48
CA ASP A 55 -11.00 11.41 -12.86
C ASP A 55 -11.91 10.18 -12.98
N GLN A 56 -11.33 8.98 -13.07
CA GLN A 56 -12.10 7.74 -13.15
C GLN A 56 -12.55 7.29 -11.76
N PRO A 57 -13.86 7.14 -11.49
CA PRO A 57 -14.37 6.68 -10.20
C PRO A 57 -13.94 5.24 -9.88
N LEU A 58 -13.64 4.97 -8.61
CA LEU A 58 -13.31 3.62 -8.15
C LEU A 58 -14.45 2.61 -8.43
N MET A 59 -15.69 3.05 -8.33
CA MET A 59 -16.87 2.20 -8.60
C MET A 59 -17.01 1.79 -10.08
N GLU A 60 -16.34 2.48 -11.00
CA GLU A 60 -16.32 2.16 -12.43
C GLU A 60 -15.13 1.27 -12.81
N LEU A 61 -14.31 0.85 -11.85
CA LEU A 61 -13.10 0.06 -12.09
C LEU A 61 -13.38 -1.22 -12.88
N ALA A 62 -14.55 -1.85 -12.69
CA ALA A 62 -14.96 -3.03 -13.44
C ALA A 62 -15.09 -2.79 -14.95
N SER A 63 -15.45 -1.58 -15.38
CA SER A 63 -15.57 -1.23 -16.81
C SER A 63 -14.21 -1.06 -17.49
N HIS A 64 -13.13 -0.96 -16.70
CA HIS A 64 -11.76 -0.77 -17.16
C HIS A 64 -10.89 -2.03 -17.04
N LEU A 65 -11.48 -3.17 -16.66
CA LEU A 65 -10.78 -4.44 -16.61
C LEU A 65 -10.19 -4.81 -17.98
N VAL A 66 -8.94 -5.24 -18.00
CA VAL A 66 -8.23 -5.60 -19.23
C VAL A 66 -8.11 -7.11 -19.33
N PRO A 67 -8.61 -7.74 -20.41
CA PRO A 67 -8.49 -9.17 -20.59
C PRO A 67 -7.04 -9.58 -20.81
N VAL A 68 -6.64 -10.70 -20.23
CA VAL A 68 -5.33 -11.31 -20.44
C VAL A 68 -5.34 -12.07 -21.75
N LEU A 69 -4.48 -11.71 -22.70
CA LEU A 69 -4.45 -12.28 -24.06
C LEU A 69 -4.07 -13.75 -24.07
N ASP A 70 -3.07 -14.13 -23.25
CA ASP A 70 -2.55 -15.50 -23.14
C ASP A 70 -3.09 -16.21 -21.89
N ALA A 71 -4.37 -15.95 -21.53
CA ALA A 71 -5.00 -16.58 -20.38
C ALA A 71 -5.07 -18.11 -20.54
N PRO A 72 -5.04 -18.88 -19.44
CA PRO A 72 -5.27 -20.33 -19.47
C PRO A 72 -6.58 -20.66 -20.19
N ARG A 73 -6.56 -21.70 -21.03
CA ARG A 73 -7.70 -22.08 -21.89
C ARG A 73 -8.97 -22.26 -21.09
N GLY A 74 -10.05 -21.62 -21.56
CA GLY A 74 -11.39 -21.73 -20.99
C GLY A 74 -11.61 -20.90 -19.72
N ARG A 75 -10.65 -20.04 -19.33
CA ARG A 75 -10.76 -19.19 -18.14
C ARG A 75 -10.64 -17.72 -18.50
N PRO A 76 -11.66 -16.91 -18.33
CA PRO A 76 -11.54 -15.47 -18.48
C PRO A 76 -10.66 -14.92 -17.35
N CYS A 77 -9.51 -14.38 -17.70
CA CYS A 77 -8.59 -13.69 -16.77
C CYS A 77 -8.59 -12.19 -17.07
N TRP A 78 -8.68 -11.39 -16.05
CA TRP A 78 -8.75 -9.95 -16.15
C TRP A 78 -7.69 -9.31 -15.24
N ILE A 79 -7.07 -8.24 -15.72
CA ILE A 79 -6.16 -7.43 -14.91
C ILE A 79 -6.83 -6.13 -14.56
N VAL A 80 -6.82 -5.81 -13.26
CA VAL A 80 -7.29 -4.53 -12.75
C VAL A 80 -6.23 -3.46 -13.04
N PRO A 81 -6.57 -2.33 -13.70
CA PRO A 81 -5.65 -1.24 -13.95
C PRO A 81 -5.34 -0.47 -12.66
N GLY A 82 -4.11 0.05 -12.55
CA GLY A 82 -3.74 0.98 -11.49
C GLY A 82 -4.16 2.42 -11.82
N TYR A 83 -3.83 3.35 -10.93
CA TYR A 83 -4.07 4.79 -11.11
C TYR A 83 -2.75 5.57 -11.19
N ALA A 84 -2.76 6.63 -12.01
CA ALA A 84 -1.70 7.61 -12.09
C ALA A 84 -2.22 9.01 -11.76
N GLY A 85 -1.53 9.71 -10.86
CA GLY A 85 -1.78 11.10 -10.53
C GLY A 85 -0.81 12.01 -11.27
N PHE A 86 -1.31 13.12 -11.77
CA PHE A 86 -0.52 14.17 -12.41
C PHE A 86 -0.97 15.54 -11.89
N PRO A 87 -0.08 16.54 -11.86
CA PRO A 87 -0.48 17.92 -11.58
C PRO A 87 -1.55 18.39 -12.58
N SER A 88 -2.58 19.03 -12.08
CA SER A 88 -3.63 19.61 -12.91
C SER A 88 -4.00 21.01 -12.43
N SER A 89 -4.79 21.73 -13.19
CA SER A 89 -5.31 23.05 -12.76
C SER A 89 -6.22 22.95 -11.54
N ALA A 90 -6.92 21.83 -11.36
CA ALA A 90 -7.77 21.57 -10.21
C ALA A 90 -6.96 21.10 -8.97
N GLU A 91 -5.86 20.36 -9.21
CA GLU A 91 -5.00 19.77 -8.17
C GLU A 91 -3.51 20.02 -8.49
N PRO A 92 -3.05 21.28 -8.40
CA PRO A 92 -1.67 21.63 -8.75
C PRO A 92 -0.64 21.06 -7.75
N ALA A 93 -1.07 20.73 -6.53
CA ALA A 93 -0.23 20.12 -5.50
C ALA A 93 -0.09 18.60 -5.66
N GLN A 94 -0.85 17.94 -6.56
CA GLN A 94 -0.65 16.54 -6.89
C GLN A 94 0.69 16.40 -7.63
N GLY A 95 1.61 15.60 -7.06
CA GLY A 95 2.83 15.20 -7.74
C GLY A 95 2.55 14.14 -8.81
N ILE A 96 3.55 13.82 -9.64
CA ILE A 96 3.49 12.63 -10.50
C ILE A 96 3.66 11.42 -9.59
N ASP A 97 2.65 10.56 -9.54
CA ASP A 97 2.62 9.40 -8.66
C ASP A 97 1.80 8.26 -9.28
N VAL A 98 2.05 7.02 -8.86
CA VAL A 98 1.34 5.85 -9.36
C VAL A 98 1.00 4.89 -8.23
N MET A 99 -0.14 4.20 -8.36
CA MET A 99 -0.47 3.05 -7.52
C MET A 99 -0.93 1.88 -8.39
N ARG A 100 -0.65 0.65 -7.94
CA ARG A 100 -1.10 -0.55 -8.64
C ARG A 100 -1.23 -1.71 -7.66
N GLY A 101 -2.48 -2.08 -7.39
CA GLY A 101 -2.90 -3.07 -6.39
C GLY A 101 -3.68 -2.44 -5.25
N GLU A 102 -3.29 -1.26 -4.81
CA GLU A 102 -3.93 -0.51 -3.72
C GLU A 102 -5.34 0.00 -4.09
N GLU A 103 -5.60 0.26 -5.38
CA GLU A 103 -6.92 0.67 -5.90
C GLU A 103 -8.00 -0.36 -5.57
N VAL A 104 -7.67 -1.64 -5.55
CA VAL A 104 -8.63 -2.70 -5.19
C VAL A 104 -9.02 -2.61 -3.72
N GLN A 105 -8.04 -2.38 -2.83
CA GLN A 105 -8.33 -2.19 -1.41
C GLN A 105 -9.13 -0.90 -1.17
N LEU A 106 -8.85 0.16 -1.91
CA LEU A 106 -9.61 1.42 -1.83
C LEU A 106 -11.06 1.24 -2.30
N LEU A 107 -11.29 0.52 -3.40
CA LEU A 107 -12.64 0.17 -3.84
C LEU A 107 -13.40 -0.58 -2.73
N GLY A 108 -12.77 -1.59 -2.15
CA GLY A 108 -13.38 -2.35 -1.04
C GLY A 108 -13.66 -1.49 0.19
N ALA A 109 -12.75 -0.58 0.54
CA ALA A 109 -12.98 0.34 1.64
C ALA A 109 -14.19 1.26 1.37
N CYS A 110 -14.32 1.79 0.14
CA CYS A 110 -15.47 2.59 -0.25
C CYS A 110 -16.78 1.82 -0.22
N LEU A 111 -16.76 0.51 -0.54
CA LEU A 111 -17.95 -0.36 -0.46
C LEU A 111 -18.37 -0.65 0.99
N LEU A 112 -17.41 -0.76 1.90
CA LEU A 112 -17.66 -1.07 3.31
C LEU A 112 -17.99 0.17 4.15
N GLU A 113 -17.39 1.31 3.80
CA GLU A 113 -17.61 2.59 4.48
C GLU A 113 -18.64 3.42 3.69
N THR A 114 -19.87 3.48 4.14
CA THR A 114 -20.98 4.18 3.46
C THR A 114 -20.92 5.71 3.53
N THR A 115 -19.77 6.30 3.85
CA THR A 115 -19.63 7.75 3.95
C THR A 115 -19.29 8.38 2.60
N HIS A 116 -20.16 9.25 2.11
CA HIS A 116 -19.94 10.08 0.91
C HIS A 116 -19.07 11.31 1.19
N ALA A 117 -18.80 11.61 2.47
CA ALA A 117 -17.86 12.66 2.85
C ALA A 117 -16.43 12.24 2.48
N GLY A 118 -15.60 13.21 2.07
CA GLY A 118 -14.20 12.93 1.74
C GLY A 118 -13.45 12.24 2.89
N CYS A 119 -12.77 11.16 2.58
CA CYS A 119 -12.02 10.33 3.53
C CYS A 119 -10.54 10.23 3.15
N TRP A 120 -9.68 10.24 4.15
CA TRP A 120 -8.28 9.90 3.99
C TRP A 120 -8.06 8.43 4.32
N TYR A 121 -7.48 7.71 3.38
CA TYR A 121 -7.02 6.33 3.54
C TYR A 121 -5.50 6.30 3.57
N VAL A 122 -4.95 5.46 4.45
CA VAL A 122 -3.51 5.19 4.49
C VAL A 122 -3.32 3.70 4.31
N LEU A 123 -2.52 3.32 3.32
CA LEU A 123 -2.19 1.93 3.01
C LEU A 123 -0.69 1.72 3.27
N PRO A 124 -0.32 1.40 4.54
CA PRO A 124 1.07 1.18 4.90
C PRO A 124 1.63 -0.07 4.24
N GLY A 125 2.83 0.03 3.67
CA GLY A 125 3.49 -1.08 3.00
C GLY A 125 4.94 -0.75 2.66
N THR A 126 5.51 -1.48 1.71
CA THR A 126 6.81 -1.17 1.11
C THR A 126 6.81 0.27 0.60
N HIS A 127 5.76 0.62 -0.13
CA HIS A 127 5.43 1.99 -0.57
C HIS A 127 4.11 2.38 0.08
N SER A 128 4.16 3.17 1.12
CA SER A 128 2.97 3.63 1.84
C SER A 128 2.22 4.66 1.01
N LYS A 129 0.88 4.55 0.93
CA LYS A 129 0.03 5.45 0.17
C LYS A 129 -0.86 6.26 1.10
N TRP A 130 -0.90 7.57 0.92
CA TRP A 130 -1.89 8.47 1.52
C TRP A 130 -2.84 8.93 0.44
N VAL A 131 -4.10 8.54 0.52
CA VAL A 131 -5.09 8.71 -0.54
C VAL A 131 -6.30 9.47 -0.02
N TYR A 132 -6.66 10.56 -0.67
CA TYR A 132 -7.89 11.27 -0.41
C TYR A 132 -8.95 10.86 -1.43
N VAL A 133 -10.03 10.25 -0.95
CA VAL A 133 -11.17 9.83 -1.76
C VAL A 133 -12.39 10.67 -1.39
N GLN A 134 -13.08 11.20 -2.37
CA GLN A 134 -14.33 11.93 -2.20
C GLN A 134 -15.33 11.49 -3.26
N ASP A 135 -16.54 11.12 -2.84
CA ASP A 135 -17.62 10.63 -3.70
C ASP A 135 -17.17 9.45 -4.60
N GLY A 136 -16.37 8.54 -4.06
CA GLY A 136 -15.84 7.39 -4.77
C GLY A 136 -14.74 7.71 -5.80
N VAL A 137 -14.26 8.95 -5.85
CA VAL A 137 -13.20 9.40 -6.77
C VAL A 137 -11.93 9.70 -5.98
N ILE A 138 -10.79 9.17 -6.43
CA ILE A 138 -9.48 9.53 -5.88
C ILE A 138 -9.18 10.96 -6.30
N ARG A 139 -9.16 11.88 -5.35
CA ARG A 139 -8.86 13.30 -5.65
C ARG A 139 -7.37 13.55 -5.70
N ARG A 140 -6.62 12.89 -4.81
CA ARG A 140 -5.15 12.95 -4.76
C ARG A 140 -4.59 11.77 -4.00
N PHE A 141 -3.34 11.49 -4.23
CA PHE A 141 -2.56 10.59 -3.37
C PHE A 141 -1.07 10.93 -3.41
N THR A 142 -0.36 10.47 -2.39
CA THR A 142 1.09 10.60 -2.27
C THR A 142 1.68 9.30 -1.76
N THR A 143 2.74 8.86 -2.41
CA THR A 143 3.48 7.65 -2.05
C THR A 143 4.72 8.00 -1.25
N PHE A 144 4.95 7.24 -0.17
CA PHE A 144 6.14 7.32 0.66
C PHE A 144 6.87 5.97 0.64
N MET A 145 8.19 6.00 0.48
CA MET A 145 9.03 4.79 0.44
C MET A 145 9.36 4.23 1.83
N THR A 146 8.48 4.43 2.80
CA THR A 146 8.74 4.18 4.23
C THR A 146 9.15 2.75 4.52
N GLY A 147 8.42 1.76 3.99
CA GLY A 147 8.76 0.36 4.20
C GLY A 147 10.04 -0.07 3.48
N GLU A 148 10.27 0.41 2.27
CA GLU A 148 11.50 0.13 1.51
C GLU A 148 12.72 0.75 2.18
N LEU A 149 12.62 1.99 2.64
CA LEU A 149 13.68 2.65 3.40
C LEU A 149 13.97 1.90 4.71
N PHE A 150 12.93 1.48 5.42
CA PHE A 150 13.09 0.68 6.64
C PHE A 150 13.82 -0.64 6.35
N ALA A 151 13.38 -1.39 5.34
CA ALA A 151 14.01 -2.65 4.96
C ALA A 151 15.48 -2.45 4.56
N THR A 152 15.74 -1.47 3.71
CA THR A 152 17.09 -1.18 3.22
C THR A 152 18.02 -0.74 4.35
N LEU A 153 17.59 0.22 5.18
CA LEU A 153 18.41 0.77 6.26
C LEU A 153 18.60 -0.20 7.43
N SER A 154 17.67 -1.11 7.64
CA SER A 154 17.78 -2.14 8.69
C SER A 154 18.58 -3.38 8.28
N GLN A 155 18.84 -3.56 6.97
CA GLN A 155 19.58 -4.71 6.45
C GLN A 155 20.94 -4.35 5.83
N HIS A 156 21.11 -3.08 5.43
CA HIS A 156 22.29 -2.65 4.71
C HIS A 156 22.88 -1.35 5.30
N GLY A 157 24.17 -1.17 5.10
CA GLY A 157 24.89 0.04 5.49
C GLY A 157 25.23 0.13 6.97
N THR A 158 25.57 1.35 7.39
CA THR A 158 26.13 1.59 8.74
C THR A 158 25.08 1.54 9.86
N LEU A 159 23.80 1.66 9.56
CA LEU A 159 22.73 1.50 10.55
C LEU A 159 22.49 0.03 10.85
N ALA A 160 22.42 -0.81 9.82
CA ALA A 160 22.22 -2.25 9.96
C ALA A 160 23.25 -2.90 10.90
N SER A 161 24.52 -2.51 10.78
CA SER A 161 25.61 -3.05 11.63
C SER A 161 25.50 -2.70 13.13
N LEU A 162 24.60 -1.78 13.48
CA LEU A 162 24.35 -1.37 14.87
C LEU A 162 23.07 -1.98 15.45
N MET A 163 22.26 -2.64 14.63
CA MET A 163 21.03 -3.28 15.08
C MET A 163 21.34 -4.69 15.58
N ALA A 164 20.85 -5.01 16.77
CA ALA A 164 20.97 -6.37 17.30
C ALA A 164 20.01 -7.32 16.56
N ASP A 165 20.45 -8.56 16.34
CA ASP A 165 19.62 -9.60 15.73
C ASP A 165 18.44 -10.00 16.61
N ASP A 166 18.60 -9.91 17.93
CA ASP A 166 17.57 -10.19 18.94
C ASP A 166 16.97 -8.87 19.45
N ALA A 167 16.29 -8.16 18.57
CA ALA A 167 15.61 -6.92 18.89
C ALA A 167 14.22 -7.25 19.52
N GLY A 168 14.10 -7.01 20.84
CA GLY A 168 12.79 -6.93 21.47
C GLY A 168 11.96 -5.76 20.92
N THR A 169 10.70 -5.66 21.36
CA THR A 169 9.86 -4.48 21.07
C THR A 169 10.12 -3.38 22.10
N SER A 170 10.42 -2.16 21.64
CA SER A 170 10.64 -0.97 22.47
C SER A 170 9.69 0.17 22.08
N PRO A 171 8.47 0.25 22.68
CA PRO A 171 7.52 1.33 22.40
C PRO A 171 8.11 2.72 22.67
N GLN A 172 8.99 2.83 23.69
CA GLN A 172 9.65 4.09 24.01
C GLN A 172 10.60 4.52 22.89
N ALA A 173 11.43 3.60 22.38
CA ALA A 173 12.34 3.92 21.27
C ALA A 173 11.57 4.30 20.00
N PHE A 174 10.45 3.65 19.73
CA PHE A 174 9.55 4.02 18.64
C PHE A 174 9.03 5.46 18.82
N ALA A 175 8.50 5.80 20.00
CA ALA A 175 8.01 7.14 20.28
C ALA A 175 9.11 8.20 20.20
N ASP A 176 10.33 7.90 20.65
CA ASP A 176 11.49 8.78 20.53
C ASP A 176 11.87 8.99 19.07
N GLY A 177 11.77 7.98 18.23
CA GLY A 177 11.94 8.08 16.78
C GLY A 177 10.92 9.03 16.13
N VAL A 178 9.63 8.88 16.46
CA VAL A 178 8.55 9.77 16.00
C VAL A 178 8.84 11.23 16.39
N ASN A 179 9.24 11.45 17.64
CA ASN A 179 9.58 12.80 18.13
C ASN A 179 10.79 13.39 17.40
N ALA A 180 11.80 12.57 17.09
CA ALA A 180 12.97 13.02 16.35
C ALA A 180 12.62 13.46 14.92
N ALA A 181 11.67 12.78 14.28
CA ALA A 181 11.16 13.16 12.96
C ALA A 181 10.54 14.56 12.93
N ALA A 182 9.82 14.93 14.01
CA ALA A 182 9.20 16.26 14.13
C ALA A 182 10.23 17.40 14.27
N GLN A 183 11.42 17.10 14.79
CA GLN A 183 12.41 18.11 15.17
C GLN A 183 13.49 18.36 14.11
N ARG A 184 13.69 17.41 13.21
CA ARG A 184 14.80 17.44 12.25
C ARG A 184 14.38 16.89 10.91
N GLY A 185 15.04 17.35 9.84
CA GLY A 185 14.90 16.71 8.51
C GLY A 185 15.37 15.25 8.55
N LEU A 186 14.73 14.39 7.77
CA LEU A 186 14.89 12.93 7.80
C LEU A 186 16.36 12.47 7.73
N SER A 187 17.17 13.00 6.80
CA SER A 187 18.56 12.56 6.63
C SER A 187 19.42 12.83 7.87
N SER A 188 19.22 14.00 8.54
CA SER A 188 19.92 14.33 9.78
C SER A 188 19.44 13.48 10.96
N ALA A 189 18.14 13.18 11.03
CA ALA A 189 17.55 12.36 12.08
C ALA A 189 17.98 10.88 11.96
N LEU A 190 18.17 10.36 10.74
CA LEU A 190 18.71 9.03 10.47
C LEU A 190 20.13 8.88 11.06
N PHE A 191 21.02 9.87 10.88
CA PHE A 191 22.33 9.83 11.53
C PHE A 191 22.23 9.88 13.06
N GLY A 192 21.20 10.55 13.59
CA GLY A 192 20.89 10.57 15.02
C GLY A 192 20.62 9.17 15.61
N CYS A 193 20.03 8.26 14.85
CA CYS A 193 19.88 6.86 15.25
C CYS A 193 21.26 6.21 15.50
N ARG A 194 22.18 6.33 14.56
CA ARG A 194 23.56 5.85 14.71
C ARG A 194 24.25 6.48 15.92
N ALA A 195 24.20 7.80 16.02
CA ALA A 195 24.89 8.54 17.08
C ALA A 195 24.46 8.08 18.47
N ARG A 196 23.15 7.84 18.68
CA ARG A 196 22.60 7.35 19.95
C ARG A 196 23.17 6.00 20.37
N VAL A 197 23.29 5.06 19.42
CA VAL A 197 23.88 3.73 19.71
C VAL A 197 25.35 3.83 20.02
N VAL A 198 26.12 4.55 19.19
CA VAL A 198 27.58 4.68 19.34
C VAL A 198 27.97 5.40 20.64
N THR A 199 27.17 6.38 21.08
CA THR A 199 27.40 7.09 22.35
C THR A 199 26.83 6.38 23.57
N GLY A 200 26.16 5.23 23.39
CA GLY A 200 25.52 4.48 24.47
C GLY A 200 24.25 5.11 25.06
N THR A 201 23.71 6.17 24.41
CA THR A 201 22.47 6.83 24.84
C THR A 201 21.21 6.05 24.44
N MET A 202 21.35 5.07 23.55
CA MET A 202 20.31 4.12 23.16
C MET A 202 20.91 2.71 23.03
N PRO A 203 20.33 1.67 23.63
CA PRO A 203 20.77 0.30 23.41
C PRO A 203 20.62 -0.13 21.95
N ALA A 204 21.53 -0.96 21.44
CA ALA A 204 21.48 -1.46 20.06
C ALA A 204 20.18 -2.20 19.73
N ARG A 205 19.60 -2.95 20.70
CA ARG A 205 18.32 -3.64 20.54
C ARG A 205 17.13 -2.72 20.26
N ASP A 206 17.21 -1.44 20.64
CA ASP A 206 16.13 -0.44 20.46
C ASP A 206 16.22 0.31 19.13
N ALA A 207 17.38 0.20 18.43
CA ALA A 207 17.65 0.95 17.21
C ALA A 207 16.63 0.68 16.09
N ARG A 208 16.15 -0.57 16.00
CA ARG A 208 15.16 -0.96 14.98
C ARG A 208 13.81 -0.28 15.19
N ASP A 209 13.33 -0.22 16.42
CA ASP A 209 12.08 0.47 16.74
C ASP A 209 12.22 1.98 16.62
N TYR A 210 13.35 2.54 17.06
CA TYR A 210 13.65 3.96 16.85
C TYR A 210 13.64 4.33 15.35
N LEU A 211 14.30 3.54 14.50
CA LEU A 211 14.29 3.74 13.05
C LEU A 211 12.87 3.68 12.47
N SER A 212 12.07 2.69 12.89
CA SER A 212 10.68 2.56 12.46
C SER A 212 9.85 3.78 12.86
N GLY A 213 9.98 4.23 14.11
CA GLY A 213 9.29 5.43 14.59
C GLY A 213 9.72 6.70 13.85
N LEU A 214 11.01 6.82 13.54
CA LEU A 214 11.55 7.94 12.79
C LEU A 214 10.98 8.01 11.36
N LEU A 215 10.97 6.89 10.65
CA LEU A 215 10.48 6.83 9.26
C LEU A 215 8.97 7.04 9.17
N ILE A 216 8.19 6.36 10.01
CA ILE A 216 6.73 6.53 10.06
C ILE A 216 6.38 7.95 10.54
N GLY A 217 7.07 8.47 11.54
CA GLY A 217 6.89 9.85 12.01
C GLY A 217 7.17 10.89 10.92
N ALA A 218 8.25 10.72 10.16
CA ALA A 218 8.60 11.60 9.03
C ALA A 218 7.51 11.55 7.94
N GLU A 219 7.05 10.35 7.56
CA GLU A 219 5.93 10.17 6.64
C GLU A 219 4.68 10.94 7.11
N TRP A 220 4.28 10.76 8.36
CA TRP A 220 3.11 11.44 8.91
C TRP A 220 3.24 12.97 8.86
N HIS A 221 4.39 13.52 9.27
CA HIS A 221 4.61 14.97 9.25
C HIS A 221 4.55 15.53 7.83
N GLU A 222 5.19 14.86 6.89
CA GLU A 222 5.19 15.27 5.49
C GLU A 222 3.80 15.11 4.86
N ALA A 223 3.15 13.96 5.07
CA ALA A 223 1.80 13.72 4.58
C ALA A 223 0.79 14.76 5.09
N LEU A 224 0.83 15.09 6.38
CA LEU A 224 -0.07 16.12 6.94
C LEU A 224 0.22 17.52 6.41
N ALA A 225 1.47 17.83 6.08
CA ALA A 225 1.83 19.11 5.45
C ALA A 225 1.32 19.21 4.00
N LEU A 226 1.30 18.09 3.28
CA LEU A 226 0.81 18.00 1.90
C LEU A 226 -0.72 17.81 1.82
N SER A 227 -1.37 17.41 2.92
CA SER A 227 -2.80 17.07 2.93
C SER A 227 -3.71 18.31 2.91
N HIS A 228 -4.54 18.38 1.87
CA HIS A 228 -5.62 19.36 1.75
C HIS A 228 -6.89 18.65 1.24
N PRO A 229 -7.99 18.63 2.02
CA PRO A 229 -8.12 19.15 3.38
C PRO A 229 -7.27 18.36 4.38
N ARG A 230 -6.83 19.03 5.46
CA ARG A 230 -6.09 18.34 6.51
C ARG A 230 -6.98 17.30 7.19
N PRO A 231 -6.54 16.05 7.36
CA PRO A 231 -7.36 15.02 7.99
C PRO A 231 -7.54 15.28 9.50
N SER A 232 -8.77 15.17 9.98
CA SER A 232 -9.08 15.00 11.40
C SER A 232 -9.21 13.53 11.78
N ARG A 233 -9.52 12.71 10.78
CA ARG A 233 -9.62 11.24 10.85
C ARG A 233 -9.01 10.63 9.61
N ILE A 234 -8.38 9.47 9.78
CA ILE A 234 -7.91 8.61 8.69
C ILE A 234 -8.35 7.17 8.92
N THR A 235 -8.51 6.42 7.84
CA THR A 235 -8.72 4.97 7.87
C THR A 235 -7.46 4.27 7.35
N ILE A 236 -6.90 3.35 8.14
CA ILE A 236 -5.71 2.57 7.79
C ILE A 236 -6.15 1.21 7.25
N LEU A 237 -5.66 0.87 6.06
CA LEU A 237 -5.74 -0.47 5.47
C LEU A 237 -4.35 -1.10 5.53
N GLY A 238 -4.08 -1.91 6.54
CA GLY A 238 -2.75 -2.49 6.71
C GLY A 238 -2.74 -3.66 7.69
N ALA A 239 -1.67 -4.46 7.60
CA ALA A 239 -1.47 -5.58 8.51
C ALA A 239 -1.51 -5.09 9.98
N PRO A 240 -2.13 -5.86 10.91
CA PRO A 240 -2.44 -5.40 12.26
C PRO A 240 -1.27 -4.78 13.03
N ALA A 241 -0.08 -5.39 12.96
CA ALA A 241 1.11 -4.90 13.65
C ALA A 241 1.59 -3.54 13.10
N LEU A 242 1.53 -3.35 11.77
CA LEU A 242 1.92 -2.10 11.14
C LEU A 242 0.85 -1.03 11.35
N ALA A 243 -0.42 -1.39 11.23
CA ALA A 243 -1.56 -0.49 11.50
C ALA A 243 -1.50 0.05 12.95
N GLN A 244 -1.08 -0.78 13.93
CA GLN A 244 -0.90 -0.34 15.31
C GLN A 244 0.17 0.76 15.42
N ARG A 245 1.33 0.62 14.74
CA ARG A 245 2.38 1.66 14.73
C ARG A 245 1.86 2.99 14.17
N TYR A 246 1.07 2.95 13.10
CA TYR A 246 0.44 4.16 12.53
C TYR A 246 -0.59 4.76 13.48
N ARG A 247 -1.36 3.92 14.18
CA ARG A 247 -2.32 4.38 15.20
C ARG A 247 -1.61 5.09 16.36
N ASP A 248 -0.47 4.55 16.80
CA ASP A 248 0.32 5.16 17.88
C ASP A 248 0.83 6.56 17.49
N VAL A 249 1.26 6.75 16.24
CA VAL A 249 1.63 8.08 15.71
C VAL A 249 0.41 8.99 15.63
N GLY A 250 -0.73 8.49 15.12
CA GLY A 250 -1.98 9.25 15.07
C GLY A 250 -2.42 9.78 16.43
N ALA A 251 -2.32 8.93 17.47
CA ALA A 251 -2.61 9.32 18.85
C ALA A 251 -1.70 10.45 19.35
N GLN A 252 -0.40 10.40 19.06
CA GLN A 252 0.54 11.48 19.40
C GLN A 252 0.21 12.79 18.68
N LEU A 253 -0.24 12.71 17.42
CA LEU A 253 -0.59 13.87 16.60
C LEU A 253 -2.06 14.33 16.75
N ARG A 254 -2.84 13.65 17.62
CA ARG A 254 -4.26 13.92 17.88
C ARG A 254 -5.12 13.80 16.62
N ILE A 255 -4.82 12.85 15.77
CA ILE A 255 -5.61 12.46 14.61
C ILE A 255 -6.35 11.17 14.96
N GLU A 256 -7.65 11.13 14.71
CA GLU A 256 -8.46 9.92 14.88
C GLU A 256 -8.04 8.88 13.84
N VAL A 257 -7.81 7.64 14.29
CA VAL A 257 -7.39 6.55 13.40
C VAL A 257 -8.35 5.39 13.51
N ALA A 258 -9.06 5.11 12.43
CA ALA A 258 -9.78 3.87 12.22
C ALA A 258 -8.87 2.86 11.51
N CYS A 259 -9.15 1.56 11.68
CA CYS A 259 -8.46 0.50 10.94
C CYS A 259 -9.49 -0.38 10.25
N LEU A 260 -9.24 -0.71 9.00
CA LEU A 260 -9.99 -1.66 8.22
C LEU A 260 -9.05 -2.79 7.81
N ASP A 261 -9.53 -4.02 7.92
CA ASP A 261 -8.78 -5.20 7.51
C ASP A 261 -8.58 -5.18 5.99
N PRO A 262 -7.34 -5.17 5.51
CA PRO A 262 -7.05 -5.09 4.08
C PRO A 262 -7.57 -6.31 3.30
N ASP A 263 -7.62 -7.50 3.92
CA ASP A 263 -8.12 -8.71 3.26
C ASP A 263 -9.64 -8.67 3.14
N VAL A 264 -10.34 -8.09 4.12
CA VAL A 264 -11.79 -7.88 4.06
C VAL A 264 -12.14 -6.85 2.99
N ALA A 265 -11.41 -5.74 2.92
CA ALA A 265 -11.58 -4.74 1.88
C ALA A 265 -11.30 -5.33 0.48
N TYR A 266 -10.21 -6.06 0.34
CA TYR A 266 -9.84 -6.71 -0.92
C TYR A 266 -10.90 -7.71 -1.38
N ALA A 267 -11.42 -8.55 -0.47
CA ALA A 267 -12.48 -9.51 -0.78
C ALA A 267 -13.79 -8.84 -1.21
N ALA A 268 -14.18 -7.74 -0.54
CA ALA A 268 -15.37 -6.97 -0.93
C ALA A 268 -15.24 -6.38 -2.35
N ALA A 269 -14.06 -5.83 -2.67
CA ALA A 269 -13.79 -5.31 -4.01
C ALA A 269 -13.81 -6.41 -5.07
N LEU A 270 -13.20 -7.56 -4.81
CA LEU A 270 -13.20 -8.67 -5.77
C LEU A 270 -14.61 -9.21 -6.02
N ALA A 271 -15.46 -9.28 -5.00
CA ALA A 271 -16.85 -9.68 -5.16
C ALA A 271 -17.61 -8.72 -6.08
N GLU A 272 -17.43 -7.41 -5.91
CA GLU A 272 -18.02 -6.38 -6.77
C GLU A 272 -17.51 -6.46 -8.21
N LEU A 273 -16.19 -6.54 -8.39
CA LEU A 273 -15.56 -6.66 -9.70
C LEU A 273 -16.01 -7.94 -10.44
N ALA A 274 -16.17 -9.06 -9.73
CA ALA A 274 -16.62 -10.31 -10.32
C ALA A 274 -18.11 -10.25 -10.72
N ALA A 275 -18.94 -9.58 -9.93
CA ALA A 275 -20.38 -9.44 -10.21
C ALA A 275 -20.64 -8.52 -11.43
N THR A 276 -19.78 -7.54 -11.64
CA THR A 276 -19.90 -6.53 -12.71
C THR A 276 -18.97 -6.78 -13.90
N CYS A 277 -18.17 -7.84 -13.83
CA CYS A 277 -17.22 -8.23 -14.88
C CYS A 277 -17.95 -8.43 -16.22
N PRO A 278 -17.43 -7.89 -17.33
CA PRO A 278 -17.97 -8.17 -18.66
C PRO A 278 -17.98 -9.69 -18.90
N THR A 279 -19.16 -10.25 -19.15
CA THR A 279 -19.25 -11.66 -19.59
C THR A 279 -18.42 -11.82 -20.86
N ALA A 280 -17.48 -12.75 -20.85
CA ALA A 280 -16.74 -13.08 -22.07
C ALA A 280 -17.78 -13.44 -23.15
N SER A 281 -18.05 -12.50 -24.07
CA SER A 281 -18.82 -12.79 -25.24
C SER A 281 -18.09 -13.92 -25.98
N GLN A 282 -18.73 -15.09 -26.07
CA GLN A 282 -18.27 -16.18 -26.90
C GLN A 282 -18.20 -15.65 -28.33
N GLY A 283 -16.97 -15.31 -28.77
CA GLY A 283 -16.65 -14.99 -30.14
C GLY A 283 -16.09 -16.21 -30.86
#